data_e0346b43a6fc276c8dba424232f3ad28
#
_entry.id   e0346b43a6fc276c8dba424232f3ad28
#
_cell.length_a   1.000
_cell.length_b   1.000
_cell.length_c   1.000
_cell.angle_alpha   90.00
_cell.angle_beta   90.00
_cell.angle_gamma   90.00
#
_symmetry.space_group_name_H-M   'P 1'
#
loop_
_entity.id
_entity.type
_entity.pdbx_description
1 polymer ?
#
loop_
_entity_poly.entity_id
_entity_poly.type
_entity_poly.pdbx_seq_one_letter_code
_entity_poly.pdbx_strand_id
1 'polypeptide(L)'
;MATATAPFDMNLRTHKRATYETLRDMIGAFELPPGERLVEKDLAARLGVSKTPVREALAMLEADGLVEATPYRGAIVRWLSRNEIREQGFLVDALEMPAYEIVVERITDAELAAVDAVAKELVRARRERDEQRFGELAVQIHLMLFACTGFPRLLDLIRVVIGPVGLRYDRALVYPYDDSWDALLAMALARIDAIRRRDAAVVRATILEHRRRLHELAESRLADPAVARYFREP
;
A
#
# COMPACT_ATOMS: atom_id res chain seq x y z
N MET A 1 -3.76 -42.71 -21.25
CA MET A 1 -4.54 -42.51 -20.00
C MET A 1 -4.16 -41.16 -19.47
N ALA A 2 -5.01 -40.16 -19.65
CA ALA A 2 -4.79 -38.81 -19.15
C ALA A 2 -5.39 -38.75 -17.75
N THR A 3 -4.56 -38.47 -16.75
CA THR A 3 -4.96 -38.22 -15.38
C THR A 3 -5.61 -36.84 -15.30
N ALA A 4 -6.93 -36.83 -15.11
CA ALA A 4 -7.69 -35.63 -14.84
C ALA A 4 -7.21 -35.00 -13.52
N THR A 5 -6.59 -33.83 -13.58
CA THR A 5 -6.23 -33.02 -12.43
C THR A 5 -7.53 -32.45 -11.86
N ALA A 6 -7.78 -32.71 -10.59
CA ALA A 6 -9.05 -32.45 -9.90
C ALA A 6 -9.40 -30.95 -9.81
N PRO A 7 -10.70 -30.58 -9.80
CA PRO A 7 -11.19 -29.21 -9.62
C PRO A 7 -10.98 -28.62 -8.21
N PHE A 8 -10.26 -29.32 -7.33
CA PHE A 8 -10.07 -28.99 -5.91
C PHE A 8 -9.09 -27.84 -5.65
N ASP A 9 -8.17 -27.56 -6.57
CA ASP A 9 -7.05 -26.61 -6.31
C ASP A 9 -7.43 -25.14 -6.58
N MET A 10 -8.42 -24.88 -7.44
CA MET A 10 -8.79 -23.50 -7.82
C MET A 10 -9.64 -22.81 -6.73
N ASN A 11 -10.52 -23.53 -6.05
CA ASN A 11 -11.33 -23.00 -4.93
C ASN A 11 -10.45 -22.68 -3.70
N LEU A 12 -9.48 -23.51 -3.39
CA LEU A 12 -8.56 -23.30 -2.25
C LEU A 12 -7.68 -22.07 -2.48
N ARG A 13 -7.16 -21.86 -3.69
CA ARG A 13 -6.39 -20.66 -4.05
C ARG A 13 -7.21 -19.39 -3.94
N THR A 14 -8.48 -19.43 -4.33
CA THR A 14 -9.42 -18.31 -4.23
C THR A 14 -9.73 -17.98 -2.76
N HIS A 15 -10.01 -18.97 -1.92
CA HIS A 15 -10.28 -18.77 -0.49
C HIS A 15 -9.07 -18.26 0.28
N LYS A 16 -7.88 -18.79 0.02
CA LYS A 16 -6.63 -18.32 0.59
C LYS A 16 -6.40 -16.84 0.29
N ARG A 17 -6.51 -16.45 -0.98
CA ARG A 17 -6.28 -15.07 -1.43
C ARG A 17 -7.32 -14.12 -0.85
N ALA A 18 -8.59 -14.49 -0.88
CA ALA A 18 -9.67 -13.70 -0.30
C ALA A 18 -9.49 -13.51 1.22
N THR A 19 -9.11 -14.58 1.95
CA THR A 19 -8.83 -14.50 3.39
C THR A 19 -7.66 -13.58 3.69
N TYR A 20 -6.57 -13.68 2.91
CA TYR A 20 -5.42 -12.76 3.03
C TYR A 20 -5.84 -11.31 2.80
N GLU A 21 -6.58 -11.01 1.74
CA GLU A 21 -7.03 -9.65 1.42
C GLU A 21 -7.92 -9.10 2.53
N THR A 22 -8.87 -9.88 3.02
CA THR A 22 -9.73 -9.49 4.15
C THR A 22 -8.92 -9.17 5.40
N LEU A 23 -8.00 -10.05 5.81
CA LEU A 23 -7.18 -9.82 7.01
C LEU A 23 -6.23 -8.64 6.83
N ARG A 24 -5.62 -8.48 5.66
CA ARG A 24 -4.80 -7.31 5.31
C ARG A 24 -5.59 -6.01 5.46
N ASP A 25 -6.81 -5.98 4.94
CA ASP A 25 -7.66 -4.78 5.00
C ASP A 25 -8.10 -4.48 6.44
N MET A 26 -8.42 -5.50 7.24
CA MET A 26 -8.71 -5.36 8.67
C MET A 26 -7.51 -4.82 9.47
N ILE A 27 -6.29 -5.28 9.17
CA ILE A 27 -5.05 -4.74 9.77
C ILE A 27 -4.86 -3.27 9.31
N GLY A 28 -5.05 -3.00 8.02
CA GLY A 28 -4.95 -1.65 7.47
C GLY A 28 -5.96 -0.67 8.08
N ALA A 29 -7.18 -1.11 8.35
CA ALA A 29 -8.23 -0.32 8.98
C ALA A 29 -8.12 -0.24 10.51
N PHE A 30 -7.08 -0.84 11.11
CA PHE A 30 -6.92 -0.96 12.57
C PHE A 30 -8.07 -1.70 13.29
N GLU A 31 -8.87 -2.48 12.56
CA GLU A 31 -9.82 -3.44 13.16
C GLU A 31 -9.07 -4.59 13.87
N LEU A 32 -7.85 -4.87 13.39
CA LEU A 32 -6.85 -5.70 14.03
C LEU A 32 -5.63 -4.80 14.31
N PRO A 33 -5.59 -4.13 15.48
CA PRO A 33 -4.57 -3.12 15.76
C PRO A 33 -3.18 -3.73 16.02
N PRO A 34 -2.10 -2.94 15.93
CA PRO A 34 -0.77 -3.37 16.30
C PRO A 34 -0.71 -3.98 17.70
N GLY A 35 -0.04 -5.10 17.81
CA GLY A 35 0.08 -5.89 19.04
C GLY A 35 -1.08 -6.86 19.30
N GLU A 36 -2.15 -6.81 18.48
CA GLU A 36 -3.22 -7.79 18.60
C GLU A 36 -2.77 -9.18 18.22
N ARG A 37 -3.21 -10.14 19.04
CA ARG A 37 -2.91 -11.55 18.84
C ARG A 37 -3.93 -12.20 17.91
N LEU A 38 -3.47 -12.72 16.80
CA LEU A 38 -4.25 -13.37 15.77
C LEU A 38 -4.26 -14.89 16.01
N VAL A 39 -5.38 -15.40 16.52
CA VAL A 39 -5.56 -16.84 16.76
C VAL A 39 -6.33 -17.46 15.60
N GLU A 40 -5.75 -18.47 14.95
CA GLU A 40 -6.33 -19.13 13.78
C GLU A 40 -7.80 -19.55 13.98
N LYS A 41 -8.14 -20.09 15.17
CA LYS A 41 -9.50 -20.55 15.49
C LYS A 41 -10.51 -19.39 15.50
N ASP A 42 -10.12 -18.29 16.11
CA ASP A 42 -11.00 -17.15 16.30
C ASP A 42 -11.22 -16.39 14.97
N LEU A 43 -10.15 -16.23 14.20
CA LEU A 43 -10.22 -15.67 12.85
C LEU A 43 -11.06 -16.55 11.91
N ALA A 44 -10.89 -17.87 11.96
CA ALA A 44 -11.68 -18.80 11.16
C ALA A 44 -13.18 -18.68 11.47
N ALA A 45 -13.53 -18.56 12.75
CA ALA A 45 -14.91 -18.35 13.19
C ALA A 45 -15.45 -16.99 12.74
N ARG A 46 -14.66 -15.91 12.91
CA ARG A 46 -15.02 -14.53 12.51
C ARG A 46 -15.27 -14.40 11.01
N LEU A 47 -14.46 -15.09 10.20
CA LEU A 47 -14.53 -15.02 8.73
C LEU A 47 -15.41 -16.08 8.08
N GLY A 48 -15.95 -17.03 8.86
CA GLY A 48 -16.78 -18.11 8.33
C GLY A 48 -16.02 -19.11 7.44
N VAL A 49 -14.71 -19.30 7.66
CA VAL A 49 -13.85 -20.17 6.88
C VAL A 49 -13.20 -21.26 7.76
N SER A 50 -12.57 -22.27 7.14
CA SER A 50 -11.77 -23.26 7.90
C SER A 50 -10.43 -22.66 8.35
N LYS A 51 -9.70 -23.35 9.25
CA LYS A 51 -8.39 -22.88 9.74
C LYS A 51 -7.30 -22.88 8.67
N THR A 52 -7.40 -23.74 7.66
CA THR A 52 -6.37 -23.87 6.63
C THR A 52 -6.16 -22.55 5.83
N PRO A 53 -7.18 -21.94 5.20
CA PRO A 53 -7.00 -20.67 4.52
C PRO A 53 -6.55 -19.53 5.44
N VAL A 54 -6.93 -19.55 6.73
CA VAL A 54 -6.46 -18.57 7.72
C VAL A 54 -4.96 -18.73 7.97
N ARG A 55 -4.48 -19.96 8.19
CA ARG A 55 -3.05 -20.23 8.40
C ARG A 55 -2.21 -19.80 7.19
N GLU A 56 -2.69 -20.12 5.99
CA GLU A 56 -2.02 -19.73 4.76
C GLU A 56 -2.02 -18.20 4.55
N ALA A 57 -3.11 -17.53 4.90
CA ALA A 57 -3.20 -16.09 4.86
C ALA A 57 -2.26 -15.41 5.88
N LEU A 58 -2.17 -15.94 7.11
CA LEU A 58 -1.22 -15.46 8.12
C LEU A 58 0.23 -15.60 7.66
N ALA A 59 0.58 -16.71 7.00
CA ALA A 59 1.92 -16.89 6.43
C ALA A 59 2.21 -15.88 5.29
N MET A 60 1.21 -15.50 4.49
CA MET A 60 1.36 -14.44 3.49
C MET A 60 1.52 -13.06 4.14
N LEU A 61 0.74 -12.77 5.18
CA LEU A 61 0.84 -11.52 5.94
C LEU A 61 2.20 -11.40 6.65
N GLU A 62 2.78 -12.51 7.10
CA GLU A 62 4.11 -12.57 7.68
C GLU A 62 5.19 -12.28 6.62
N ALA A 63 5.07 -12.89 5.45
CA ALA A 63 5.97 -12.60 4.32
C ALA A 63 5.92 -11.13 3.89
N ASP A 64 4.76 -10.48 4.00
CA ASP A 64 4.56 -9.05 3.74
C ASP A 64 4.95 -8.17 4.94
N GLY A 65 5.41 -8.73 6.06
CA GLY A 65 5.83 -7.99 7.24
C GLY A 65 4.68 -7.31 8.02
N LEU A 66 3.44 -7.76 7.84
CA LEU A 66 2.27 -7.20 8.54
C LEU A 66 2.04 -7.86 9.90
N VAL A 67 2.46 -9.11 10.05
CA VAL A 67 2.37 -9.87 11.30
C VAL A 67 3.68 -10.59 11.59
N GLU A 68 3.85 -11.03 12.82
CA GLU A 68 4.95 -11.89 13.26
C GLU A 68 4.36 -13.20 13.77
N ALA A 69 4.82 -14.33 13.23
CA ALA A 69 4.40 -15.64 13.70
C ALA A 69 4.91 -15.89 15.13
N THR A 70 4.03 -16.40 15.98
CA THR A 70 4.39 -16.84 17.32
C THR A 70 4.26 -18.36 17.35
N PRO A 71 5.37 -19.10 17.57
CA PRO A 71 5.33 -20.56 17.59
C PRO A 71 4.22 -21.09 18.50
N TYR A 72 3.38 -21.99 17.96
CA TYR A 72 2.25 -22.62 18.64
C TYR A 72 1.15 -21.68 19.15
N ARG A 73 1.20 -20.38 18.81
CA ARG A 73 0.30 -19.35 19.37
C ARG A 73 -0.38 -18.45 18.36
N GLY A 74 -0.25 -18.71 17.05
CA GLY A 74 -0.77 -17.88 15.97
C GLY A 74 0.21 -16.79 15.55
N ALA A 75 -0.26 -15.59 15.30
CA ALA A 75 0.56 -14.46 14.92
C ALA A 75 0.20 -13.21 15.76
N ILE A 76 1.04 -12.19 15.71
CA ILE A 76 0.80 -10.89 16.33
C ILE A 76 0.90 -9.83 15.23
N VAL A 77 -0.03 -8.88 15.18
CA VAL A 77 0.06 -7.73 14.28
C VAL A 77 1.28 -6.89 14.67
N ARG A 78 2.19 -6.67 13.71
CA ARG A 78 3.42 -5.90 13.98
C ARG A 78 3.09 -4.47 14.39
N TRP A 79 3.86 -3.96 15.33
CA TRP A 79 3.86 -2.55 15.68
C TRP A 79 4.43 -1.72 14.54
N LEU A 80 3.96 -0.48 14.42
CA LEU A 80 4.58 0.50 13.55
C LEU A 80 5.83 1.05 14.24
N SER A 81 6.85 1.41 13.48
CA SER A 81 8.11 1.97 13.97
C SER A 81 8.38 3.31 13.28
N ARG A 82 8.85 4.30 14.04
CA ARG A 82 9.29 5.59 13.49
C ARG A 82 10.50 5.41 12.58
N ASN A 83 11.39 4.48 12.93
CA ASN A 83 12.54 4.19 12.09
C ASN A 83 12.14 3.57 10.75
N GLU A 84 11.17 2.65 10.76
CA GLU A 84 10.62 2.06 9.53
C GLU A 84 9.95 3.10 8.63
N ILE A 85 9.28 4.13 9.18
CA ILE A 85 8.75 5.25 8.37
C ILE A 85 9.88 5.97 7.63
N ARG A 86 10.99 6.27 8.34
CA ARG A 86 12.15 6.96 7.74
C ARG A 86 12.82 6.10 6.68
N GLU A 87 13.01 4.83 6.99
CA GLU A 87 13.56 3.84 6.05
C GLU A 87 12.67 3.69 4.81
N GLN A 88 11.36 3.57 5.00
CA GLN A 88 10.36 3.51 3.94
C GLN A 88 10.47 4.75 3.03
N GLY A 89 10.51 5.95 3.63
CA GLY A 89 10.69 7.19 2.89
C GLY A 89 11.97 7.20 2.07
N PHE A 90 13.09 6.80 2.67
CA PHE A 90 14.37 6.71 1.98
C PHE A 90 14.33 5.72 0.80
N LEU A 91 13.77 4.54 0.98
CA LEU A 91 13.66 3.53 -0.07
C LEU A 91 12.77 4.00 -1.23
N VAL A 92 11.64 4.64 -0.92
CA VAL A 92 10.77 5.21 -1.94
C VAL A 92 11.51 6.27 -2.74
N ASP A 93 12.21 7.21 -2.08
CA ASP A 93 12.98 8.26 -2.77
C ASP A 93 14.09 7.68 -3.66
N ALA A 94 14.81 6.69 -3.16
CA ALA A 94 15.88 6.05 -3.91
C ALA A 94 15.40 5.34 -5.19
N LEU A 95 14.16 4.82 -5.17
CA LEU A 95 13.58 4.13 -6.32
C LEU A 95 12.79 5.09 -7.24
N GLU A 96 11.98 5.98 -6.66
CA GLU A 96 11.08 6.84 -7.43
C GLU A 96 11.80 7.92 -8.22
N MET A 97 12.78 8.61 -7.62
CA MET A 97 13.43 9.74 -8.27
C MET A 97 14.02 9.38 -9.64
N PRO A 98 14.91 8.37 -9.76
CA PRO A 98 15.47 7.96 -11.06
C PRO A 98 14.40 7.32 -11.97
N ALA A 99 13.41 6.63 -11.39
CA ALA A 99 12.34 6.02 -12.18
C ALA A 99 11.48 7.06 -12.90
N TYR A 100 11.13 8.15 -12.26
CA TYR A 100 10.32 9.20 -12.87
C TYR A 100 11.05 9.92 -14.02
N GLU A 101 12.37 10.05 -13.97
CA GLU A 101 13.15 10.56 -15.12
C GLU A 101 12.91 9.69 -16.36
N ILE A 102 12.97 8.38 -16.19
CA ILE A 102 12.70 7.42 -17.27
C ILE A 102 11.24 7.46 -17.72
N VAL A 103 10.29 7.57 -16.77
CA VAL A 103 8.86 7.69 -17.09
C VAL A 103 8.60 8.91 -17.97
N VAL A 104 9.14 10.07 -17.63
CA VAL A 104 8.98 11.30 -18.41
C VAL A 104 9.47 11.13 -19.85
N GLU A 105 10.56 10.42 -20.04
CA GLU A 105 11.12 10.16 -21.38
C GLU A 105 10.31 9.13 -22.18
N ARG A 106 9.82 8.07 -21.54
CA ARG A 106 9.33 6.86 -22.24
C ARG A 106 7.81 6.73 -22.32
N ILE A 107 7.06 7.30 -21.38
CA ILE A 107 5.61 7.12 -21.33
C ILE A 107 4.96 7.51 -22.66
N THR A 108 4.15 6.63 -23.19
CA THR A 108 3.37 6.86 -24.43
C THR A 108 2.08 7.60 -24.12
N ASP A 109 1.48 8.21 -25.14
CA ASP A 109 0.18 8.90 -25.01
C ASP A 109 -0.94 7.92 -24.59
N ALA A 110 -0.86 6.66 -25.05
CA ALA A 110 -1.82 5.63 -24.67
C ALA A 110 -1.71 5.26 -23.18
N GLU A 111 -0.48 5.10 -22.67
CA GLU A 111 -0.23 4.84 -21.24
C GLU A 111 -0.65 6.03 -20.38
N LEU A 112 -0.36 7.26 -20.83
CA LEU A 112 -0.78 8.46 -20.13
C LEU A 112 -2.30 8.58 -20.08
N ALA A 113 -3.00 8.26 -21.17
CA ALA A 113 -4.46 8.24 -21.21
C ALA A 113 -5.05 7.20 -20.24
N ALA A 114 -4.40 6.04 -20.10
CA ALA A 114 -4.79 5.03 -19.10
C ALA A 114 -4.58 5.53 -17.66
N VAL A 115 -3.48 6.22 -17.38
CA VAL A 115 -3.22 6.87 -16.08
C VAL A 115 -4.28 7.95 -15.80
N ASP A 116 -4.64 8.77 -16.78
CA ASP A 116 -5.70 9.79 -16.67
C ASP A 116 -7.06 9.18 -16.32
N ALA A 117 -7.39 8.02 -16.87
CA ALA A 117 -8.63 7.33 -16.55
C ALA A 117 -8.67 6.94 -15.05
N VAL A 118 -7.58 6.40 -14.52
CA VAL A 118 -7.47 6.05 -13.09
C VAL A 118 -7.45 7.32 -12.22
N ALA A 119 -6.81 8.39 -12.66
CA ALA A 119 -6.79 9.67 -11.94
C ALA A 119 -8.20 10.28 -11.80
N LYS A 120 -9.08 10.12 -12.79
CA LYS A 120 -10.49 10.51 -12.67
C LYS A 120 -11.23 9.72 -11.61
N GLU A 121 -10.98 8.42 -11.50
CA GLU A 121 -11.54 7.60 -10.44
C GLU A 121 -10.95 7.99 -9.06
N LEU A 122 -9.68 8.37 -8.98
CA LEU A 122 -9.08 8.89 -7.75
C LEU A 122 -9.78 10.16 -7.26
N VAL A 123 -10.08 11.10 -8.17
CA VAL A 123 -10.88 12.31 -7.87
C VAL A 123 -12.28 11.94 -7.37
N ARG A 124 -12.90 10.92 -7.98
CA ARG A 124 -14.21 10.43 -7.56
C ARG A 124 -14.17 9.82 -6.16
N ALA A 125 -13.21 8.94 -5.88
CA ALA A 125 -13.03 8.32 -4.57
C ALA A 125 -12.86 9.38 -3.46
N ARG A 126 -12.08 10.46 -3.73
CA ARG A 126 -11.96 11.61 -2.82
C ARG A 126 -13.30 12.29 -2.56
N ARG A 127 -14.11 12.54 -3.61
CA ARG A 127 -15.43 13.17 -3.49
C ARG A 127 -16.40 12.32 -2.67
N GLU A 128 -16.36 11.00 -2.86
CA GLU A 128 -17.19 10.01 -2.18
C GLU A 128 -16.68 9.68 -0.78
N ARG A 129 -15.50 10.21 -0.37
CA ARG A 129 -14.81 9.92 0.90
C ARG A 129 -14.51 8.44 1.09
N ASP A 130 -14.22 7.75 -0.01
CA ASP A 130 -13.83 6.35 -0.01
C ASP A 130 -12.29 6.23 0.15
N GLU A 131 -11.85 6.16 1.42
CA GLU A 131 -10.43 6.05 1.80
C GLU A 131 -9.74 4.85 1.19
N GLN A 132 -10.39 3.70 1.27
CA GLN A 132 -9.82 2.47 0.77
C GLN A 132 -9.58 2.57 -0.73
N ARG A 133 -10.61 2.98 -1.46
CA ARG A 133 -10.53 3.14 -2.92
C ARG A 133 -9.52 4.20 -3.32
N PHE A 134 -9.45 5.30 -2.60
CA PHE A 134 -8.45 6.35 -2.84
C PHE A 134 -7.02 5.81 -2.72
N GLY A 135 -6.70 5.08 -1.64
CA GLY A 135 -5.38 4.48 -1.44
C GLY A 135 -5.02 3.45 -2.52
N GLU A 136 -5.97 2.56 -2.88
CA GLU A 136 -5.78 1.58 -3.94
C GLU A 136 -5.47 2.24 -5.28
N LEU A 137 -6.22 3.28 -5.65
CA LEU A 137 -6.03 4.01 -6.90
C LEU A 137 -4.73 4.80 -6.92
N ALA A 138 -4.32 5.39 -5.79
CA ALA A 138 -3.03 6.07 -5.67
C ALA A 138 -1.87 5.11 -5.93
N VAL A 139 -1.87 3.93 -5.30
CA VAL A 139 -0.88 2.86 -5.55
C VAL A 139 -0.94 2.39 -7.01
N GLN A 140 -2.14 2.20 -7.56
CA GLN A 140 -2.31 1.78 -8.95
C GLN A 140 -1.66 2.78 -9.92
N ILE A 141 -1.86 4.09 -9.73
CA ILE A 141 -1.22 5.14 -10.55
C ILE A 141 0.31 5.03 -10.50
N HIS A 142 0.89 4.88 -9.30
CA HIS A 142 2.33 4.68 -9.15
C HIS A 142 2.83 3.46 -9.94
N LEU A 143 2.17 2.32 -9.77
CA LEU A 143 2.57 1.10 -10.47
C LEU A 143 2.43 1.21 -11.99
N MET A 144 1.40 1.90 -12.50
CA MET A 144 1.23 2.15 -13.94
C MET A 144 2.36 3.02 -14.48
N LEU A 145 2.70 4.11 -13.78
CA LEU A 145 3.78 5.00 -14.18
C LEU A 145 5.13 4.26 -14.19
N PHE A 146 5.43 3.47 -13.16
CA PHE A 146 6.69 2.73 -13.10
C PHE A 146 6.77 1.56 -14.08
N ALA A 147 5.64 0.99 -14.49
CA ALA A 147 5.62 0.00 -15.57
C ALA A 147 6.13 0.58 -16.89
N CYS A 148 5.91 1.89 -17.15
CA CYS A 148 6.40 2.60 -18.33
C CYS A 148 7.94 2.67 -18.41
N THR A 149 8.66 2.42 -17.30
CA THR A 149 10.12 2.33 -17.32
C THR A 149 10.63 1.14 -18.13
N GLY A 150 9.82 0.08 -18.27
CA GLY A 150 10.23 -1.19 -18.87
C GLY A 150 11.17 -2.02 -17.99
N PHE A 151 11.31 -1.69 -16.70
CA PHE A 151 12.19 -2.37 -15.76
C PHE A 151 11.38 -3.25 -14.78
N PRO A 152 11.17 -4.56 -15.09
CA PRO A 152 10.33 -5.42 -14.27
C PRO A 152 10.85 -5.58 -12.84
N ARG A 153 12.17 -5.67 -12.61
CA ARG A 153 12.75 -5.78 -11.27
C ARG A 153 12.53 -4.52 -10.43
N LEU A 154 12.58 -3.33 -11.04
CA LEU A 154 12.27 -2.09 -10.37
C LEU A 154 10.81 -2.07 -9.93
N LEU A 155 9.90 -2.50 -10.82
CA LEU A 155 8.47 -2.58 -10.51
C LEU A 155 8.18 -3.54 -9.36
N ASP A 156 8.88 -4.68 -9.30
CA ASP A 156 8.73 -5.63 -8.19
C ASP A 156 9.24 -5.04 -6.86
N LEU A 157 10.38 -4.35 -6.86
CA LEU A 157 10.89 -3.65 -5.67
C LEU A 157 9.93 -2.54 -5.20
N ILE A 158 9.41 -1.74 -6.12
CA ILE A 158 8.45 -0.69 -5.79
C ILE A 158 7.18 -1.28 -5.20
N ARG A 159 6.66 -2.39 -5.73
CA ARG A 159 5.49 -3.08 -5.15
C ARG A 159 5.72 -3.52 -3.71
N VAL A 160 6.92 -3.96 -3.36
CA VAL A 160 7.26 -4.31 -1.98
C VAL A 160 7.31 -3.07 -1.10
N VAL A 161 7.98 -2.01 -1.57
CA VAL A 161 8.21 -0.79 -0.79
C VAL A 161 6.91 0.00 -0.54
N ILE A 162 6.11 0.26 -1.58
CA ILE A 162 4.83 0.99 -1.44
C ILE A 162 3.63 0.08 -1.11
N GLY A 163 3.89 -1.21 -0.88
CA GLY A 163 2.89 -2.25 -0.67
C GLY A 163 2.20 -2.20 0.69
N PRO A 164 1.79 -3.36 1.24
CA PRO A 164 0.91 -3.42 2.42
C PRO A 164 1.44 -2.69 3.65
N VAL A 165 2.76 -2.70 3.87
CA VAL A 165 3.40 -2.00 5.01
C VAL A 165 3.31 -0.48 4.81
N GLY A 166 3.67 0.02 3.61
CA GLY A 166 3.56 1.46 3.29
C GLY A 166 2.13 1.98 3.46
N LEU A 167 1.15 1.25 2.93
CA LEU A 167 -0.27 1.59 3.11
C LEU A 167 -0.72 1.65 4.58
N ARG A 168 -0.14 0.85 5.47
CA ARG A 168 -0.42 0.95 6.91
C ARG A 168 0.02 2.28 7.51
N TYR A 169 1.22 2.73 7.12
CA TYR A 169 1.72 4.03 7.57
C TYR A 169 0.83 5.16 7.04
N ASP A 170 0.46 5.11 5.76
CA ASP A 170 -0.43 6.11 5.17
C ASP A 170 -1.80 6.14 5.86
N ARG A 171 -2.38 4.98 6.16
CA ARG A 171 -3.65 4.87 6.89
C ARG A 171 -3.53 5.36 8.34
N ALA A 172 -2.40 5.14 9.00
CA ALA A 172 -2.18 5.62 10.36
C ALA A 172 -1.97 7.13 10.45
N LEU A 173 -1.24 7.70 9.49
CA LEU A 173 -0.71 9.06 9.58
C LEU A 173 -1.40 10.06 8.65
N VAL A 174 -2.02 9.60 7.56
CA VAL A 174 -2.53 10.45 6.49
C VAL A 174 -4.05 10.37 6.37
N TYR A 175 -4.59 9.19 6.14
CA TYR A 175 -6.00 9.01 5.76
C TYR A 175 -7.04 9.38 6.83
N PRO A 176 -6.80 9.27 8.14
CA PRO A 176 -7.80 9.70 9.12
C PRO A 176 -8.06 11.22 9.12
N TYR A 177 -7.31 11.98 8.33
CA TYR A 177 -7.30 13.44 8.36
C TYR A 177 -7.71 14.03 7.00
N ASP A 178 -8.89 14.63 6.97
CA ASP A 178 -9.55 15.14 5.77
C ASP A 178 -8.71 16.20 5.01
N ASP A 179 -7.92 16.99 5.72
CA ASP A 179 -7.03 18.01 5.18
C ASP A 179 -5.85 17.46 4.35
N SER A 180 -5.46 16.21 4.61
CA SER A 180 -4.35 15.56 3.92
C SER A 180 -4.73 15.06 2.52
N TRP A 181 -5.97 14.65 2.33
CA TRP A 181 -6.45 14.04 1.08
C TRP A 181 -6.44 15.00 -0.11
N ASP A 182 -6.90 16.24 0.09
CA ASP A 182 -6.92 17.23 -0.97
C ASP A 182 -5.50 17.61 -1.40
N ALA A 183 -4.58 17.69 -0.43
CA ALA A 183 -3.18 17.96 -0.73
C ALA A 183 -2.52 16.80 -1.50
N LEU A 184 -2.76 15.55 -1.11
CA LEU A 184 -2.26 14.36 -1.81
C LEU A 184 -2.81 14.26 -3.24
N LEU A 185 -4.12 14.48 -3.40
CA LEU A 185 -4.76 14.49 -4.70
C LEU A 185 -4.17 15.58 -5.60
N ALA A 186 -4.03 16.81 -5.09
CA ALA A 186 -3.46 17.92 -5.85
C ALA A 186 -2.03 17.61 -6.31
N MET A 187 -1.20 17.00 -5.45
CA MET A 187 0.17 16.62 -5.80
C MET A 187 0.21 15.50 -6.85
N ALA A 188 -0.67 14.50 -6.74
CA ALA A 188 -0.77 13.43 -7.73
C ALA A 188 -1.15 13.99 -9.11
N LEU A 189 -2.15 14.86 -9.18
CA LEU A 189 -2.60 15.48 -10.43
C LEU A 189 -1.54 16.42 -11.02
N ALA A 190 -0.85 17.21 -10.18
CA ALA A 190 0.24 18.08 -10.62
C ALA A 190 1.40 17.27 -11.23
N ARG A 191 1.72 16.10 -10.64
CA ARG A 191 2.75 15.20 -11.16
C ARG A 191 2.35 14.62 -12.52
N ILE A 192 1.12 14.14 -12.67
CA ILE A 192 0.62 13.61 -13.94
C ILE A 192 0.66 14.70 -15.03
N ASP A 193 0.28 15.94 -14.69
CA ASP A 193 0.33 17.07 -15.62
C ASP A 193 1.77 17.43 -16.02
N ALA A 194 2.73 17.40 -15.09
CA ALA A 194 4.13 17.60 -15.38
C ALA A 194 4.70 16.50 -16.29
N ILE A 195 4.33 15.23 -16.05
CA ILE A 195 4.68 14.09 -16.92
C ILE A 195 4.12 14.32 -18.33
N ARG A 196 2.87 14.77 -18.47
CA ARG A 196 2.26 15.08 -19.76
C ARG A 196 3.04 16.15 -20.53
N ARG A 197 3.57 17.15 -19.83
CA ARG A 197 4.41 18.20 -20.43
C ARG A 197 5.86 17.80 -20.64
N ARG A 198 6.23 16.56 -20.29
CA ARG A 198 7.61 16.08 -20.33
C ARG A 198 8.58 16.95 -19.49
N ASP A 199 8.10 17.53 -18.41
CA ASP A 199 8.87 18.42 -17.55
C ASP A 199 9.45 17.66 -16.35
N ALA A 200 10.62 17.08 -16.54
CA ALA A 200 11.31 16.31 -15.50
C ALA A 200 11.66 17.17 -14.26
N ALA A 201 11.91 18.49 -14.44
CA ALA A 201 12.24 19.37 -13.32
C ALA A 201 11.02 19.58 -12.41
N VAL A 202 9.85 19.82 -13.02
CA VAL A 202 8.59 19.93 -12.25
C VAL A 202 8.19 18.62 -11.63
N VAL A 203 8.36 17.47 -12.32
CA VAL A 203 8.11 16.14 -11.74
C VAL A 203 8.97 15.95 -10.49
N ARG A 204 10.28 16.21 -10.55
CA ARG A 204 11.19 16.15 -9.41
C ARG A 204 10.74 17.04 -8.26
N ALA A 205 10.35 18.29 -8.55
CA ALA A 205 9.86 19.23 -7.55
C ALA A 205 8.58 18.72 -6.84
N THR A 206 7.64 18.12 -7.59
CA THR A 206 6.41 17.55 -7.01
C THR A 206 6.70 16.35 -6.10
N ILE A 207 7.70 15.53 -6.43
CA ILE A 207 8.11 14.39 -5.59
C ILE A 207 8.72 14.89 -4.28
N LEU A 208 9.65 15.84 -4.34
CA LEU A 208 10.29 16.41 -3.16
C LEU A 208 9.28 17.10 -2.24
N GLU A 209 8.34 17.87 -2.80
CA GLU A 209 7.29 18.53 -2.02
C GLU A 209 6.35 17.51 -1.38
N HIS A 210 5.97 16.45 -2.10
CA HIS A 210 5.18 15.35 -1.57
C HIS A 210 5.88 14.71 -0.37
N ARG A 211 7.16 14.41 -0.51
CA ARG A 211 7.97 13.82 0.55
C ARG A 211 8.08 14.71 1.78
N ARG A 212 8.35 15.99 1.56
CA ARG A 212 8.43 16.98 2.64
C ARG A 212 7.11 17.03 3.42
N ARG A 213 5.98 17.08 2.74
CA ARG A 213 4.65 17.10 3.38
C ARG A 213 4.34 15.83 4.13
N LEU A 214 4.63 14.66 3.56
CA LEU A 214 4.44 13.38 4.26
C LEU A 214 5.29 13.31 5.53
N HIS A 215 6.54 13.81 5.48
CA HIS A 215 7.40 13.84 6.66
C HIS A 215 6.85 14.78 7.74
N GLU A 216 6.46 16.01 7.38
CA GLU A 216 5.87 16.98 8.32
C GLU A 216 4.57 16.45 8.94
N LEU A 217 3.72 15.81 8.14
CA LEU A 217 2.52 15.15 8.61
C LEU A 217 2.87 14.04 9.60
N ALA A 218 3.79 13.14 9.26
CA ALA A 218 4.21 12.05 10.12
C ALA A 218 4.70 12.57 11.47
N GLU A 219 5.60 13.55 11.50
CA GLU A 219 6.13 14.13 12.75
C GLU A 219 5.01 14.80 13.58
N SER A 220 4.12 15.55 12.93
CA SER A 220 2.98 16.20 13.61
C SER A 220 2.01 15.17 14.22
N ARG A 221 1.66 14.12 13.46
CA ARG A 221 0.71 13.09 13.90
C ARG A 221 1.28 12.16 14.97
N LEU A 222 2.58 11.86 14.90
CA LEU A 222 3.26 11.06 15.91
C LEU A 222 3.35 11.77 17.29
N ALA A 223 3.12 13.07 17.33
CA ALA A 223 2.95 13.81 18.57
C ALA A 223 1.57 13.62 19.21
N ASP A 224 0.56 13.16 18.46
CA ASP A 224 -0.78 12.87 18.99
C ASP A 224 -0.79 11.52 19.73
N PRO A 225 -1.16 11.47 21.02
CA PRO A 225 -1.24 10.22 21.77
C PRO A 225 -2.18 9.18 21.16
N ALA A 226 -3.24 9.62 20.47
CA ALA A 226 -4.18 8.72 19.80
C ALA A 226 -3.54 7.95 18.64
N VAL A 227 -2.54 8.54 18.00
CA VAL A 227 -1.73 7.94 16.92
C VAL A 227 -0.50 7.23 17.49
N ALA A 228 0.20 7.87 18.42
CA ALA A 228 1.43 7.35 19.03
C ALA A 228 1.25 5.96 19.65
N ARG A 229 0.02 5.63 20.11
CA ARG A 229 -0.32 4.30 20.66
C ARG A 229 -0.10 3.14 19.69
N TYR A 230 -0.04 3.37 18.38
CA TYR A 230 0.20 2.35 17.36
C TYR A 230 1.68 2.15 17.04
N PHE A 231 2.54 3.00 17.62
CA PHE A 231 3.97 3.01 17.37
C PHE A 231 4.75 2.53 18.58
N ARG A 232 5.82 1.79 18.32
CA ARG A 232 6.85 1.45 19.31
C ARG A 232 8.21 1.73 18.70
N GLU A 233 9.12 2.20 19.54
CA GLU A 233 10.53 2.18 19.22
C GLU A 233 11.04 0.73 19.34
N PRO A 234 11.96 0.32 18.47
CA PRO A 234 12.54 -1.01 18.50
C PRO A 234 13.36 -1.27 19.76
#